data_d49dbfbcb3e92dedf7599a0f4b0e84b8
#
_entry.id   d49dbfbcb3e92dedf7599a0f4b0e84b8
#
_cell.length_a   1.000
_cell.length_b   1.000
_cell.length_c   1.000
_cell.angle_alpha   90.00
_cell.angle_beta   90.00
_cell.angle_gamma   90.00
#
_symmetry.space_group_name_H-M   'P 1'
#
loop_
_entity.id
_entity.type
_entity.pdbx_description
1 polymer ?
#
loop_
_entity_poly.entity_id
_entity_poly.type
_entity_poly.pdbx_seq_one_letter_code
_entity_poly.pdbx_strand_id
1 'polypeptide(L)'
;MYDPCLLYQNEDGLAIAGLQTDDTLLLADDIFATIEEEKLREAGFAAKDREKLTDSTHIKFNGGFITQHENSITLTQERHCQNLGIVLPGGVDLTSSQGVVRKMVRTKDQYVAQRARGSYIATVCQPEAAFGLSSAAQAIEPNDNDIKKLNKILTWQYEHTSRGLWFVPLNTDKGSLKLLVFTDSSFANNLDYSSQIGFVIVFADKNDQANILHWSSVKCKRVTRSILASELYGIAYGFDIGTVLKSTLEQIMKIQNLLMVLCTDLKSLYECLVKLGTTQEKRLMVDIMTLC
;
A
#
# COMPACT_ATOMS: atom_id res chain seq x y z
N MET A 1 11.24 -2.98 -14.77
CA MET A 1 10.33 -2.07 -14.05
C MET A 1 9.21 -2.92 -13.47
N TYR A 2 8.84 -2.69 -12.21
CA TYR A 2 7.83 -3.52 -11.51
C TYR A 2 6.39 -3.16 -11.90
N ASP A 3 6.12 -1.87 -12.07
CA ASP A 3 4.79 -1.39 -12.41
C ASP A 3 4.78 -0.89 -13.86
N PRO A 4 4.04 -1.54 -14.76
CA PRO A 4 3.93 -1.12 -16.15
C PRO A 4 3.21 0.22 -16.32
N CYS A 5 2.49 0.69 -15.29
CA CYS A 5 1.80 1.97 -15.29
C CYS A 5 2.70 3.12 -14.78
N LEU A 6 3.95 2.85 -14.39
CA LEU A 6 4.92 3.86 -14.00
C LEU A 6 5.94 4.07 -15.11
N LEU A 7 5.90 5.23 -15.74
CA LEU A 7 6.82 5.64 -16.80
C LEU A 7 7.78 6.68 -16.26
N TYR A 8 9.02 6.68 -16.72
CA TYR A 8 10.00 7.71 -16.38
C TYR A 8 10.95 7.96 -17.56
N GLN A 9 11.48 9.18 -17.62
CA GLN A 9 12.43 9.57 -18.64
C GLN A 9 13.84 9.12 -18.26
N ASN A 10 14.55 8.48 -19.20
CA ASN A 10 15.93 8.03 -19.02
C ASN A 10 16.99 9.08 -19.38
N GLU A 11 16.63 10.06 -20.22
CA GLU A 11 17.51 11.11 -20.71
C GLU A 11 17.60 12.29 -19.71
N ASP A 12 18.26 13.37 -20.11
CA ASP A 12 18.37 14.58 -19.28
C ASP A 12 16.99 15.20 -19.06
N GLY A 13 16.72 15.59 -17.80
CA GLY A 13 15.44 16.11 -17.36
C GLY A 13 14.76 15.20 -16.33
N LEU A 14 13.71 15.69 -15.71
CA LEU A 14 12.87 14.92 -14.79
C LEU A 14 11.48 14.77 -15.39
N ALA A 15 11.10 13.53 -15.68
CA ALA A 15 9.72 13.21 -15.98
C ALA A 15 9.37 11.82 -15.46
N ILE A 16 8.31 11.78 -14.66
CA ILE A 16 7.72 10.57 -14.08
C ILE A 16 6.22 10.67 -14.32
N ALA A 17 5.63 9.65 -14.93
CA ALA A 17 4.20 9.57 -15.16
C ALA A 17 3.63 8.28 -14.56
N GLY A 18 2.62 8.42 -13.71
CA GLY A 18 1.78 7.34 -13.22
C GLY A 18 0.49 7.28 -14.05
N LEU A 19 0.17 6.11 -14.57
CA LEU A 19 -1.02 5.89 -15.38
C LEU A 19 -2.04 5.08 -14.59
N GLN A 20 -3.30 5.53 -14.59
CA GLN A 20 -4.41 4.81 -13.97
C GLN A 20 -5.66 4.94 -14.84
N THR A 21 -5.99 3.89 -15.57
CA THR A 21 -7.11 3.85 -16.52
C THR A 21 -7.04 5.05 -17.48
N ASP A 22 -7.82 6.08 -17.26
CA ASP A 22 -7.93 7.28 -18.11
C ASP A 22 -7.17 8.49 -17.53
N ASP A 23 -6.65 8.36 -16.30
CA ASP A 23 -5.98 9.44 -15.59
C ASP A 23 -4.46 9.29 -15.66
N THR A 24 -3.75 10.40 -15.84
CA THR A 24 -2.28 10.46 -15.77
C THR A 24 -1.87 11.45 -14.69
N LEU A 25 -1.00 11.01 -13.77
CA LEU A 25 -0.31 11.86 -12.82
C LEU A 25 1.11 12.11 -13.33
N LEU A 26 1.43 13.35 -13.64
CA LEU A 26 2.73 13.73 -14.19
C LEU A 26 3.53 14.58 -13.20
N LEU A 27 4.75 14.17 -12.92
CA LEU A 27 5.80 14.97 -12.30
C LEU A 27 6.89 15.22 -13.33
N ALA A 28 7.00 16.43 -13.84
CA ALA A 28 7.94 16.79 -14.90
C ALA A 28 8.34 18.27 -14.83
N ASP A 29 9.42 18.62 -15.52
CA ASP A 29 9.70 20.01 -15.83
C ASP A 29 8.73 20.57 -16.91
N ASP A 30 8.68 21.89 -17.04
CA ASP A 30 7.75 22.54 -17.97
C ASP A 30 8.08 22.22 -19.44
N ILE A 31 9.35 21.93 -19.76
CA ILE A 31 9.78 21.59 -21.12
C ILE A 31 9.20 20.24 -21.51
N PHE A 32 9.39 19.22 -20.67
CA PHE A 32 8.82 17.89 -20.93
C PHE A 32 7.30 17.94 -20.98
N ALA A 33 6.66 18.67 -20.06
CA ALA A 33 5.23 18.78 -20.01
C ALA A 33 4.64 19.37 -21.31
N THR A 34 5.32 20.35 -21.91
CA THR A 34 4.91 20.95 -23.19
C THR A 34 5.07 19.97 -24.35
N ILE A 35 6.23 19.29 -24.44
CA ILE A 35 6.52 18.31 -25.50
C ILE A 35 5.51 17.14 -25.44
N GLU A 36 5.22 16.65 -24.25
CA GLU A 36 4.27 15.54 -24.08
C GLU A 36 2.86 15.93 -24.53
N GLU A 37 2.40 17.13 -24.19
CA GLU A 37 1.11 17.65 -24.63
C GLU A 37 1.03 17.79 -26.16
N GLU A 38 2.09 18.28 -26.79
CA GLU A 38 2.18 18.37 -28.26
C GLU A 38 2.12 16.99 -28.90
N LYS A 39 2.88 16.01 -28.38
CA LYS A 39 2.91 14.65 -28.88
C LYS A 39 1.58 13.92 -28.73
N LEU A 40 0.89 14.08 -27.61
CA LEU A 40 -0.45 13.54 -27.41
C LEU A 40 -1.45 14.12 -28.42
N ARG A 41 -1.38 15.44 -28.68
CA ARG A 41 -2.21 16.11 -29.66
C ARG A 41 -1.92 15.63 -31.09
N GLU A 42 -0.63 15.51 -31.47
CA GLU A 42 -0.21 14.96 -32.77
C GLU A 42 -0.71 13.52 -32.98
N ALA A 43 -0.72 12.72 -31.91
CA ALA A 43 -1.21 11.34 -31.92
C ALA A 43 -2.74 11.23 -31.89
N GLY A 44 -3.47 12.34 -31.83
CA GLY A 44 -4.93 12.38 -31.82
C GLY A 44 -5.58 12.03 -30.49
N PHE A 45 -4.84 12.08 -29.38
CA PHE A 45 -5.41 11.92 -28.05
C PHE A 45 -6.08 13.22 -27.60
N ALA A 46 -7.37 13.14 -27.25
CA ALA A 46 -8.10 14.23 -26.62
C ALA A 46 -7.85 14.20 -25.10
N ALA A 47 -6.98 15.08 -24.62
CA ALA A 47 -6.78 15.27 -23.18
C ALA A 47 -7.57 16.49 -22.68
N LYS A 48 -7.99 16.45 -21.42
CA LYS A 48 -8.50 17.62 -20.70
C LYS A 48 -7.35 18.58 -20.38
N ASP A 49 -7.71 19.84 -20.09
CA ASP A 49 -6.75 20.80 -19.57
C ASP A 49 -6.08 20.24 -18.31
N ARG A 50 -4.76 20.47 -18.19
CA ARG A 50 -3.98 19.98 -17.05
C ARG A 50 -4.34 20.73 -15.78
N GLU A 51 -4.62 19.98 -14.73
CA GLU A 51 -4.69 20.50 -13.37
C GLU A 51 -3.28 20.51 -12.77
N LYS A 52 -2.83 21.63 -12.20
CA LYS A 52 -1.53 21.74 -11.51
C LYS A 52 -1.76 21.75 -10.01
N LEU A 53 -0.94 20.96 -9.29
CA LEU A 53 -0.89 20.99 -7.84
C LEU A 53 -0.21 22.29 -7.38
N THR A 54 -0.87 23.03 -6.49
CA THR A 54 -0.37 24.27 -5.89
C THR A 54 -0.84 24.35 -4.44
N ASP A 55 -0.31 25.29 -3.67
CA ASP A 55 -0.73 25.49 -2.26
C ASP A 55 -2.23 25.82 -2.12
N SER A 56 -2.88 26.27 -3.18
CA SER A 56 -4.31 26.60 -3.18
C SER A 56 -5.20 25.60 -3.93
N THR A 57 -4.59 24.63 -4.63
CA THR A 57 -5.33 23.63 -5.43
C THR A 57 -4.88 22.23 -5.06
N HIS A 58 -5.82 21.30 -4.94
CA HIS A 58 -5.55 19.88 -4.85
C HIS A 58 -5.84 19.22 -6.19
N ILE A 59 -5.18 18.09 -6.46
CA ILE A 59 -5.46 17.26 -7.63
C ILE A 59 -6.06 15.92 -7.20
N LYS A 60 -6.85 15.35 -8.11
CA LYS A 60 -7.44 14.03 -7.93
C LYS A 60 -6.73 13.03 -8.80
N PHE A 61 -6.31 11.93 -8.22
CA PHE A 61 -5.72 10.80 -8.93
C PHE A 61 -6.08 9.50 -8.25
N ASN A 62 -6.51 8.50 -9.01
CA ASN A 62 -6.88 7.17 -8.51
C ASN A 62 -7.81 7.22 -7.28
N GLY A 63 -8.83 8.09 -7.33
CA GLY A 63 -9.78 8.28 -6.23
C GLY A 63 -9.22 8.95 -4.97
N GLY A 64 -7.94 9.30 -4.96
CA GLY A 64 -7.29 10.06 -3.90
C GLY A 64 -7.28 11.56 -4.16
N PHE A 65 -7.10 12.33 -3.10
CA PHE A 65 -6.81 13.76 -3.13
C PHE A 65 -5.36 13.97 -2.75
N ILE A 66 -4.59 14.60 -3.63
CA ILE A 66 -3.22 15.01 -3.39
C ILE A 66 -3.25 16.51 -3.10
N THR A 67 -2.77 16.91 -1.93
CA THR A 67 -2.77 18.30 -1.47
C THR A 67 -1.36 18.70 -1.08
N GLN A 68 -0.90 19.84 -1.58
CA GLN A 68 0.36 20.44 -1.20
C GLN A 68 0.19 21.30 0.04
N HIS A 69 1.15 21.22 0.95
CA HIS A 69 1.32 22.10 2.09
C HIS A 69 2.71 22.71 2.01
N GLU A 70 3.01 23.71 2.83
CA GLU A 70 4.30 24.44 2.80
C GLU A 70 5.53 23.50 2.73
N ASN A 71 5.55 22.45 3.54
CA ASN A 71 6.67 21.49 3.64
C ASN A 71 6.24 20.03 3.54
N SER A 72 5.13 19.74 2.92
CA SER A 72 4.66 18.34 2.79
C SER A 72 3.59 18.19 1.71
N ILE A 73 3.37 16.95 1.31
CA ILE A 73 2.26 16.57 0.44
C ILE A 73 1.43 15.53 1.19
N THR A 74 0.11 15.64 1.13
CA THR A 74 -0.79 14.64 1.69
C THR A 74 -1.55 13.90 0.61
N LEU A 75 -1.80 12.60 0.84
CA LEU A 75 -2.67 11.76 0.04
C LEU A 75 -3.79 11.22 0.92
N THR A 76 -5.04 11.61 0.64
CA THR A 76 -6.24 11.17 1.35
C THR A 76 -7.28 10.58 0.41
N GLN A 77 -8.25 9.86 0.95
CA GLN A 77 -9.40 9.33 0.20
C GLN A 77 -10.73 9.70 0.87
N GLU A 78 -10.91 10.95 1.23
CA GLU A 78 -12.05 11.47 2.00
C GLU A 78 -13.40 11.04 1.42
N ARG A 79 -13.59 11.19 0.10
CA ARG A 79 -14.84 10.81 -0.58
C ARG A 79 -15.13 9.31 -0.46
N HIS A 80 -14.10 8.47 -0.54
CA HIS A 80 -14.27 7.02 -0.38
C HIS A 80 -14.61 6.67 1.06
N CYS A 81 -14.00 7.32 2.04
CA CYS A 81 -14.33 7.16 3.45
C CYS A 81 -15.78 7.55 3.75
N GLN A 82 -16.23 8.69 3.23
CA GLN A 82 -17.62 9.17 3.38
C GLN A 82 -18.66 8.25 2.75
N ASN A 83 -18.29 7.45 1.74
CA ASN A 83 -19.15 6.49 1.08
C ASN A 83 -19.15 5.10 1.72
N LEU A 84 -18.44 4.90 2.83
CA LEU A 84 -18.52 3.68 3.61
C LEU A 84 -19.84 3.59 4.36
N GLY A 85 -20.39 2.39 4.40
CA GLY A 85 -21.56 2.06 5.20
C GLY A 85 -21.27 0.90 6.15
N ILE A 86 -22.04 0.78 7.21
CA ILE A 86 -21.99 -0.38 8.11
C ILE A 86 -22.77 -1.55 7.51
N VAL A 87 -22.38 -2.76 7.87
CA VAL A 87 -23.11 -4.00 7.54
C VAL A 87 -24.23 -4.20 8.54
N LEU A 88 -25.46 -4.34 8.08
CA LEU A 88 -26.64 -4.55 8.92
C LEU A 88 -27.04 -6.02 8.97
N PRO A 89 -27.26 -6.59 10.17
CA PRO A 89 -27.85 -7.90 10.32
C PRO A 89 -29.25 -7.96 9.67
N GLY A 90 -29.59 -9.08 9.04
CA GLY A 90 -30.90 -9.28 8.41
C GLY A 90 -31.07 -8.72 7.00
N GLY A 91 -30.02 -8.08 6.47
CA GLY A 91 -30.06 -7.49 5.12
C GLY A 91 -30.66 -6.08 5.07
N VAL A 92 -30.62 -5.45 3.89
CA VAL A 92 -31.18 -4.12 3.65
C VAL A 92 -32.07 -4.17 2.40
N ASP A 93 -33.27 -3.62 2.52
CA ASP A 93 -34.12 -3.33 1.37
C ASP A 93 -33.66 -2.03 0.69
N LEU A 94 -33.12 -2.14 -0.51
CA LEU A 94 -32.82 -0.96 -1.34
C LEU A 94 -34.08 -0.61 -2.15
N THR A 95 -34.79 0.43 -1.74
CA THR A 95 -35.80 1.07 -2.56
C THR A 95 -35.15 2.08 -3.50
N SER A 96 -35.32 1.91 -4.82
CA SER A 96 -34.93 2.95 -5.76
C SER A 96 -35.86 4.15 -5.59
N SER A 97 -35.33 5.37 -5.79
CA SER A 97 -36.10 6.61 -5.81
C SER A 97 -37.22 6.67 -6.86
N GLN A 98 -37.34 5.66 -7.71
CA GLN A 98 -38.33 5.51 -8.76
C GLN A 98 -39.39 4.40 -8.52
N GLY A 99 -39.47 3.87 -7.31
CA GLY A 99 -40.62 3.05 -6.88
C GLY A 99 -40.75 1.63 -7.46
N VAL A 100 -39.74 1.13 -8.19
CA VAL A 100 -39.80 -0.21 -8.78
C VAL A 100 -38.51 -0.99 -8.48
N VAL A 101 -38.70 -2.13 -7.83
CA VAL A 101 -37.73 -3.19 -7.48
C VAL A 101 -37.07 -3.02 -6.11
N ARG A 102 -37.67 -3.63 -5.09
CA ARG A 102 -37.00 -3.95 -3.82
C ARG A 102 -35.95 -5.04 -4.08
N LYS A 103 -34.67 -4.70 -4.10
CA LYS A 103 -33.60 -5.69 -4.08
C LYS A 103 -33.11 -5.80 -2.65
N MET A 104 -33.49 -6.90 -2.00
CA MET A 104 -32.92 -7.23 -0.69
C MET A 104 -31.44 -7.60 -0.86
N VAL A 105 -30.55 -6.81 -0.25
CA VAL A 105 -29.11 -7.10 -0.23
C VAL A 105 -28.80 -7.92 1.03
N ARG A 106 -28.41 -9.17 0.82
CA ARG A 106 -28.08 -10.09 1.91
C ARG A 106 -26.91 -9.54 2.75
N THR A 107 -26.89 -9.85 4.03
CA THR A 107 -25.83 -9.45 4.97
C THR A 107 -24.43 -9.82 4.46
N LYS A 108 -24.27 -11.03 3.90
CA LYS A 108 -23.00 -11.47 3.31
C LYS A 108 -22.55 -10.59 2.15
N ASP A 109 -23.46 -10.21 1.26
CA ASP A 109 -23.13 -9.36 0.10
C ASP A 109 -22.74 -7.95 0.55
N GLN A 110 -23.41 -7.39 1.58
CA GLN A 110 -23.00 -6.14 2.22
C GLN A 110 -21.62 -6.25 2.84
N TYR A 111 -21.36 -7.34 3.58
CA TYR A 111 -20.06 -7.58 4.21
C TYR A 111 -18.94 -7.58 3.19
N VAL A 112 -19.07 -8.33 2.11
CA VAL A 112 -18.07 -8.40 1.03
C VAL A 112 -17.87 -7.03 0.39
N ALA A 113 -18.97 -6.32 0.06
CA ALA A 113 -18.89 -5.03 -0.61
C ALA A 113 -18.25 -3.95 0.28
N GLN A 114 -18.66 -3.83 1.54
CA GLN A 114 -18.13 -2.82 2.44
C GLN A 114 -16.67 -3.11 2.82
N ARG A 115 -16.33 -4.38 3.07
CA ARG A 115 -14.96 -4.81 3.28
C ARG A 115 -14.06 -4.46 2.08
N ALA A 116 -14.52 -4.70 0.84
CA ALA A 116 -13.75 -4.36 -0.36
C ALA A 116 -13.50 -2.85 -0.48
N ARG A 117 -14.51 -2.02 -0.18
CA ARG A 117 -14.38 -0.55 -0.16
C ARG A 117 -13.36 -0.10 0.90
N GLY A 118 -13.47 -0.63 2.13
CA GLY A 118 -12.52 -0.33 3.20
C GLY A 118 -11.11 -0.78 2.85
N SER A 119 -10.95 -1.96 2.23
CA SER A 119 -9.64 -2.47 1.80
C SER A 119 -9.00 -1.59 0.73
N TYR A 120 -9.78 -1.05 -0.21
CA TYR A 120 -9.27 -0.10 -1.20
C TYR A 120 -8.67 1.14 -0.53
N ILE A 121 -9.37 1.74 0.44
CA ILE A 121 -8.86 2.88 1.22
C ILE A 121 -7.59 2.49 1.99
N ALA A 122 -7.60 1.32 2.63
CA ALA A 122 -6.45 0.83 3.39
C ALA A 122 -5.21 0.56 2.54
N THR A 123 -5.36 0.19 1.27
CA THR A 123 -4.22 -0.04 0.37
C THR A 123 -3.67 1.24 -0.25
N VAL A 124 -4.43 2.31 -0.27
CA VAL A 124 -4.01 3.59 -0.88
C VAL A 124 -3.42 4.55 0.15
N CYS A 125 -4.08 4.74 1.31
CA CYS A 125 -3.66 5.80 2.22
C CYS A 125 -3.90 5.55 3.72
N GLN A 126 -4.54 4.44 4.15
CA GLN A 126 -4.81 4.16 5.56
C GLN A 126 -4.25 2.79 5.99
N PRO A 127 -2.92 2.65 6.15
CA PRO A 127 -2.26 1.39 6.54
C PRO A 127 -2.79 0.80 7.84
N GLU A 128 -3.29 1.62 8.77
CA GLU A 128 -3.82 1.20 10.07
C GLU A 128 -5.00 0.23 9.95
N ALA A 129 -5.78 0.32 8.89
CA ALA A 129 -6.92 -0.57 8.65
C ALA A 129 -6.54 -1.89 7.96
N ALA A 130 -5.31 -2.02 7.44
CA ALA A 130 -4.90 -3.13 6.57
C ALA A 130 -5.04 -4.51 7.25
N PHE A 131 -4.57 -4.67 8.49
CA PHE A 131 -4.67 -5.92 9.24
C PHE A 131 -6.13 -6.33 9.47
N GLY A 132 -6.95 -5.41 9.97
CA GLY A 132 -8.33 -5.71 10.32
C GLY A 132 -9.17 -6.12 9.08
N LEU A 133 -8.94 -5.46 7.94
CA LEU A 133 -9.63 -5.79 6.68
C LEU A 133 -9.11 -7.09 6.06
N SER A 134 -7.81 -7.38 6.19
CA SER A 134 -7.22 -8.66 5.80
C SER A 134 -7.81 -9.81 6.64
N SER A 135 -7.94 -9.61 7.95
CA SER A 135 -8.59 -10.57 8.85
C SER A 135 -10.07 -10.78 8.49
N ALA A 136 -10.80 -9.69 8.25
CA ALA A 136 -12.20 -9.76 7.82
C ALA A 136 -12.39 -10.49 6.48
N ALA A 137 -11.38 -10.47 5.60
CA ALA A 137 -11.41 -11.19 4.33
C ALA A 137 -11.41 -12.73 4.48
N GLN A 138 -11.06 -13.24 5.65
CA GLN A 138 -11.00 -14.68 5.92
C GLN A 138 -12.36 -15.28 6.28
N ALA A 139 -13.36 -14.45 6.65
CA ALA A 139 -14.71 -14.92 6.95
C ALA A 139 -15.49 -15.18 5.66
N ILE A 140 -15.65 -16.48 5.30
CA ILE A 140 -16.42 -16.93 4.13
C ILE A 140 -17.93 -16.77 4.39
N GLU A 141 -18.38 -17.16 5.59
CA GLU A 141 -19.73 -16.98 6.09
C GLU A 141 -19.65 -16.13 7.38
N PRO A 142 -19.74 -14.79 7.25
CA PRO A 142 -19.55 -13.89 8.39
C PRO A 142 -20.67 -14.04 9.41
N ASN A 143 -20.30 -14.25 10.67
CA ASN A 143 -21.19 -14.23 11.82
C ASN A 143 -21.30 -12.82 12.45
N ASP A 144 -22.13 -12.66 13.47
CA ASP A 144 -22.36 -11.36 14.12
C ASP A 144 -21.08 -10.73 14.69
N ASN A 145 -20.13 -11.55 15.18
CA ASN A 145 -18.85 -11.06 15.69
C ASN A 145 -17.95 -10.55 14.56
N ASP A 146 -17.95 -11.23 13.41
CA ASP A 146 -17.20 -10.79 12.22
C ASP A 146 -17.77 -9.46 11.69
N ILE A 147 -19.11 -9.34 11.65
CA ILE A 147 -19.80 -8.12 11.27
C ILE A 147 -19.43 -6.98 12.22
N LYS A 148 -19.48 -7.23 13.53
CA LYS A 148 -19.12 -6.22 14.55
C LYS A 148 -17.68 -5.75 14.40
N LYS A 149 -16.73 -6.67 14.17
CA LYS A 149 -15.31 -6.33 13.95
C LYS A 149 -15.13 -5.50 12.69
N LEU A 150 -15.74 -5.91 11.57
CA LEU A 150 -15.67 -5.15 10.33
C LEU A 150 -16.28 -3.76 10.50
N ASN A 151 -17.48 -3.65 11.07
CA ASN A 151 -18.14 -2.37 11.29
C ASN A 151 -17.30 -1.40 12.14
N LYS A 152 -16.58 -1.90 13.15
CA LYS A 152 -15.66 -1.07 13.95
C LYS A 152 -14.57 -0.43 13.06
N ILE A 153 -14.03 -1.17 12.10
CA ILE A 153 -12.99 -0.67 11.20
C ILE A 153 -13.59 0.34 10.21
N LEU A 154 -14.72 0.02 9.62
CA LEU A 154 -15.41 0.90 8.67
C LEU A 154 -15.84 2.22 9.33
N THR A 155 -16.34 2.16 10.57
CA THR A 155 -16.69 3.35 11.37
C THR A 155 -15.43 4.19 11.63
N TRP A 156 -14.32 3.56 12.00
CA TRP A 156 -13.06 4.29 12.19
C TRP A 156 -12.61 5.00 10.91
N GLN A 157 -12.64 4.32 9.75
CA GLN A 157 -12.30 4.94 8.45
C GLN A 157 -13.24 6.10 8.10
N TYR A 158 -14.54 5.94 8.37
CA TYR A 158 -15.56 6.97 8.16
C TYR A 158 -15.35 8.20 9.05
N GLU A 159 -14.98 8.00 10.31
CA GLU A 159 -14.71 9.08 11.27
C GLU A 159 -13.37 9.78 11.03
N HIS A 160 -12.44 9.15 10.32
CA HIS A 160 -11.10 9.65 10.06
C HIS A 160 -10.85 9.90 8.58
N THR A 161 -11.75 10.62 7.91
CA THR A 161 -11.70 10.87 6.47
C THR A 161 -10.44 11.60 6.02
N SER A 162 -9.90 12.49 6.86
CA SER A 162 -8.66 13.23 6.60
C SER A 162 -7.39 12.44 6.92
N ARG A 163 -7.53 11.23 7.51
CA ARG A 163 -6.38 10.36 7.76
C ARG A 163 -5.86 9.81 6.45
N GLY A 164 -4.57 10.03 6.19
CA GLY A 164 -3.92 9.62 4.97
C GLY A 164 -2.40 9.56 5.12
N LEU A 165 -1.69 9.45 4.01
CA LEU A 165 -0.24 9.51 3.98
C LEU A 165 0.24 10.96 3.96
N TRP A 166 1.32 11.21 4.70
CA TRP A 166 2.07 12.46 4.69
C TRP A 166 3.44 12.19 4.11
N PHE A 167 3.79 12.94 3.07
CA PHE A 167 5.09 12.88 2.43
C PHE A 167 5.86 14.16 2.78
N VAL A 168 7.01 13.97 3.43
CA VAL A 168 7.92 15.05 3.82
C VAL A 168 9.14 15.10 2.90
N PRO A 169 9.77 16.26 2.69
CA PRO A 169 11.00 16.36 1.96
C PRO A 169 12.10 15.50 2.61
N LEU A 170 12.84 14.75 1.81
CA LEU A 170 13.99 13.98 2.26
C LEU A 170 15.28 14.65 1.78
N ASN A 171 16.33 14.55 2.57
CA ASN A 171 17.66 14.93 2.13
C ASN A 171 18.18 13.92 1.10
N THR A 172 18.45 14.39 -0.12
CA THR A 172 18.87 13.55 -1.25
C THR A 172 20.38 13.54 -1.47
N ASP A 173 21.20 14.04 -0.54
CA ASP A 173 22.66 13.96 -0.62
C ASP A 173 23.10 12.51 -0.86
N LYS A 174 24.19 12.33 -1.61
CA LYS A 174 24.72 10.99 -1.91
C LYS A 174 24.94 10.18 -0.63
N GLY A 175 24.35 8.98 -0.60
CA GLY A 175 24.46 8.06 0.53
C GLY A 175 23.63 8.42 1.75
N SER A 176 22.77 9.45 1.68
CA SER A 176 21.89 9.81 2.79
C SER A 176 20.62 8.99 2.85
N LEU A 177 20.21 8.41 1.73
CA LEU A 177 18.94 7.70 1.59
C LEU A 177 19.08 6.20 1.87
N LYS A 178 18.06 5.63 2.49
CA LYS A 178 17.96 4.21 2.81
C LYS A 178 16.51 3.73 2.67
N LEU A 179 16.33 2.49 2.30
CA LEU A 179 15.05 1.80 2.28
C LEU A 179 14.98 0.88 3.50
N LEU A 180 14.05 1.13 4.40
CA LEU A 180 13.83 0.32 5.60
C LEU A 180 12.63 -0.59 5.37
N VAL A 181 12.80 -1.88 5.60
CA VAL A 181 11.76 -2.90 5.48
C VAL A 181 11.49 -3.47 6.87
N PHE A 182 10.45 -2.98 7.52
CA PHE A 182 9.99 -3.51 8.81
C PHE A 182 9.06 -4.67 8.57
N THR A 183 9.33 -5.80 9.23
CA THR A 183 8.52 -7.01 9.10
C THR A 183 8.13 -7.54 10.47
N ASP A 184 6.94 -8.10 10.55
CA ASP A 184 6.41 -8.76 11.73
C ASP A 184 5.47 -9.89 11.32
N SER A 185 5.35 -10.90 12.17
CA SER A 185 4.41 -12.00 11.93
C SER A 185 3.70 -12.45 13.19
N SER A 186 2.47 -12.87 13.03
CA SER A 186 1.65 -13.46 14.08
C SER A 186 1.48 -14.95 13.81
N PHE A 187 2.23 -15.78 14.56
CA PHE A 187 2.25 -17.22 14.37
C PHE A 187 0.92 -17.89 14.78
N ALA A 188 0.32 -18.65 13.87
CA ALA A 188 -0.88 -19.47 14.09
C ALA A 188 -2.08 -18.73 14.74
N ASN A 189 -2.21 -17.43 14.49
CA ASN A 189 -3.20 -16.56 15.15
C ASN A 189 -4.55 -16.46 14.41
N ASN A 190 -4.62 -16.94 13.17
CA ASN A 190 -5.87 -16.99 12.43
C ASN A 190 -6.74 -18.17 12.89
N LEU A 191 -8.04 -18.12 12.63
CA LEU A 191 -9.01 -19.16 13.03
C LEU A 191 -8.65 -20.56 12.52
N ASP A 192 -7.97 -20.66 11.40
CA ASP A 192 -7.50 -21.89 10.77
C ASP A 192 -6.03 -22.21 11.11
N TYR A 193 -5.49 -21.59 12.16
CA TYR A 193 -4.10 -21.72 12.59
C TYR A 193 -3.06 -21.31 11.54
N SER A 194 -3.45 -20.58 10.50
CA SER A 194 -2.48 -19.94 9.62
C SER A 194 -1.86 -18.72 10.30
N SER A 195 -0.66 -18.37 9.89
CA SER A 195 0.01 -17.16 10.35
C SER A 195 -0.43 -15.95 9.54
N GLN A 196 -0.38 -14.79 10.16
CA GLN A 196 -0.51 -13.50 9.50
C GLN A 196 0.87 -12.87 9.38
N ILE A 197 1.22 -12.37 8.22
CA ILE A 197 2.48 -11.65 7.99
C ILE A 197 2.18 -10.21 7.59
N GLY A 198 3.01 -9.30 8.07
CA GLY A 198 2.92 -7.88 7.79
C GLY A 198 4.27 -7.27 7.51
N PHE A 199 4.29 -6.24 6.67
CA PHE A 199 5.48 -5.41 6.49
C PHE A 199 5.09 -3.97 6.16
N VAL A 200 6.02 -3.07 6.46
CA VAL A 200 5.98 -1.66 6.06
C VAL A 200 7.33 -1.30 5.46
N ILE A 201 7.31 -0.71 4.28
CA ILE A 201 8.51 -0.25 3.59
C ILE A 201 8.54 1.27 3.63
N VAL A 202 9.65 1.80 4.13
CA VAL A 202 9.84 3.22 4.40
C VAL A 202 11.09 3.72 3.69
N PHE A 203 10.98 4.84 3.00
CA PHE A 203 12.11 5.54 2.41
C PHE A 203 12.52 6.66 3.35
N ALA A 204 13.74 6.61 3.85
CA ALA A 204 14.22 7.50 4.90
C ALA A 204 15.56 8.13 4.55
N ASP A 205 15.83 9.31 5.12
CA ASP A 205 17.11 9.99 5.01
C ASP A 205 17.97 9.83 6.29
N LYS A 206 19.14 10.44 6.28
CA LYS A 206 20.09 10.45 7.42
C LYS A 206 19.59 11.25 8.65
N ASN A 207 18.57 12.08 8.48
CA ASN A 207 17.99 12.91 9.55
C ASN A 207 16.75 12.27 10.15
N ASP A 208 16.49 10.99 9.82
CA ASP A 208 15.32 10.21 10.23
C ASP A 208 13.98 10.78 9.74
N GLN A 209 14.01 11.67 8.71
CA GLN A 209 12.80 11.97 7.96
C GLN A 209 12.45 10.77 7.09
N ALA A 210 11.16 10.42 7.03
CA ALA A 210 10.76 9.16 6.42
C ALA A 210 9.38 9.23 5.77
N ASN A 211 9.23 8.56 4.63
CA ASN A 211 7.99 8.41 3.89
C ASN A 211 7.63 6.94 3.74
N ILE A 212 6.41 6.57 4.07
CA ILE A 212 5.89 5.22 3.83
C ILE A 212 5.66 5.07 2.32
N LEU A 213 6.28 4.05 1.72
CA LEU A 213 6.11 3.74 0.30
C LEU A 213 5.15 2.59 0.05
N HIS A 214 5.19 1.57 0.89
CA HIS A 214 4.36 0.40 0.73
C HIS A 214 4.14 -0.33 2.05
N TRP A 215 3.02 -1.02 2.17
CA TRP A 215 2.69 -1.86 3.33
C TRP A 215 1.76 -2.99 2.91
N SER A 216 1.76 -4.03 3.70
CA SER A 216 0.87 -5.15 3.50
C SER A 216 0.59 -5.87 4.82
N SER A 217 -0.59 -6.42 4.95
CA SER A 217 -0.91 -7.40 5.97
C SER A 217 -1.72 -8.51 5.33
N VAL A 218 -1.13 -9.71 5.24
CA VAL A 218 -1.73 -10.83 4.51
C VAL A 218 -1.59 -12.14 5.29
N LYS A 219 -2.54 -13.02 5.05
CA LYS A 219 -2.47 -14.40 5.53
C LYS A 219 -1.30 -15.11 4.86
N CYS A 220 -0.42 -15.74 5.65
CA CYS A 220 0.66 -16.56 5.12
C CYS A 220 0.08 -17.77 4.37
N LYS A 221 0.46 -17.92 3.10
CA LYS A 221 0.01 -19.03 2.26
C LYS A 221 0.76 -20.34 2.55
N ARG A 222 1.92 -20.26 3.22
CA ARG A 222 2.74 -21.41 3.60
C ARG A 222 2.36 -21.88 5.00
N VAL A 223 2.41 -23.19 5.23
CA VAL A 223 2.24 -23.74 6.57
C VAL A 223 3.49 -23.42 7.41
N THR A 224 3.30 -22.61 8.43
CA THR A 224 4.32 -22.31 9.43
C THR A 224 4.23 -23.33 10.57
N ARG A 225 5.38 -23.82 11.05
CA ARG A 225 5.45 -24.80 12.15
C ARG A 225 6.20 -24.25 13.37
N SER A 226 6.69 -23.02 13.27
CA SER A 226 7.38 -22.32 14.33
C SER A 226 7.25 -20.80 14.14
N ILE A 227 7.47 -20.03 15.20
CA ILE A 227 7.55 -18.58 15.15
C ILE A 227 8.67 -18.17 14.17
N LEU A 228 9.84 -18.83 14.25
CA LEU A 228 10.96 -18.56 13.34
C LEU A 228 10.56 -18.70 11.87
N ALA A 229 9.78 -19.74 11.52
CA ALA A 229 9.32 -19.94 10.15
C ALA A 229 8.34 -18.84 9.71
N SER A 230 7.47 -18.40 10.62
CA SER A 230 6.51 -17.32 10.34
C SER A 230 7.24 -16.00 10.06
N GLU A 231 8.18 -15.63 10.93
CA GLU A 231 8.98 -14.41 10.78
C GLU A 231 9.86 -14.44 9.52
N LEU A 232 10.50 -15.59 9.24
CA LEU A 232 11.29 -15.75 8.02
C LEU A 232 10.47 -15.52 6.76
N TYR A 233 9.23 -16.03 6.70
CA TYR A 233 8.35 -15.78 5.55
C TYR A 233 7.89 -14.32 5.48
N GLY A 234 7.73 -13.66 6.62
CA GLY A 234 7.47 -12.22 6.68
C GLY A 234 8.61 -11.42 6.08
N ILE A 235 9.85 -11.68 6.52
CA ILE A 235 11.06 -11.03 5.99
C ILE A 235 11.24 -11.34 4.49
N ALA A 236 11.12 -12.59 4.07
CA ALA A 236 11.29 -12.95 2.66
C ALA A 236 10.30 -12.19 1.76
N TYR A 237 9.03 -12.08 2.20
CA TYR A 237 8.02 -11.35 1.44
C TYR A 237 8.31 -9.84 1.40
N GLY A 238 8.69 -9.25 2.54
CA GLY A 238 9.12 -7.84 2.59
C GLY A 238 10.38 -7.57 1.77
N PHE A 239 11.35 -8.50 1.77
CA PHE A 239 12.57 -8.43 0.97
C PHE A 239 12.29 -8.41 -0.53
N ASP A 240 11.43 -9.32 -1.00
CA ASP A 240 11.07 -9.40 -2.42
C ASP A 240 10.48 -8.09 -2.92
N ILE A 241 9.51 -7.54 -2.20
CA ILE A 241 8.90 -6.25 -2.54
C ILE A 241 9.90 -5.10 -2.38
N GLY A 242 10.70 -5.10 -1.31
CA GLY A 242 11.74 -4.11 -1.06
C GLY A 242 12.78 -4.05 -2.16
N THR A 243 13.20 -5.21 -2.68
CA THR A 243 14.17 -5.32 -3.78
C THR A 243 13.64 -4.67 -5.06
N VAL A 244 12.38 -4.90 -5.35
CA VAL A 244 11.73 -4.30 -6.52
C VAL A 244 11.61 -2.78 -6.38
N LEU A 245 11.16 -2.29 -5.22
CA LEU A 245 11.07 -0.86 -4.94
C LEU A 245 12.45 -0.21 -4.96
N LYS A 246 13.47 -0.86 -4.38
CA LYS A 246 14.86 -0.40 -4.44
C LYS A 246 15.31 -0.19 -5.88
N SER A 247 15.15 -1.22 -6.74
CA SER A 247 15.54 -1.13 -8.15
C SER A 247 14.81 0.00 -8.88
N THR A 248 13.52 0.19 -8.60
CA THR A 248 12.72 1.27 -9.20
C THR A 248 13.21 2.64 -8.75
N LEU A 249 13.47 2.83 -7.45
CA LEU A 249 13.99 4.08 -6.90
C LEU A 249 15.39 4.42 -7.44
N GLU A 250 16.28 3.41 -7.53
CA GLU A 250 17.61 3.58 -8.10
C GLU A 250 17.55 4.10 -9.55
N GLN A 251 16.63 3.57 -10.34
CA GLN A 251 16.42 3.98 -11.72
C GLN A 251 15.84 5.40 -11.82
N ILE A 252 14.74 5.68 -11.11
CA ILE A 252 14.05 6.97 -11.18
C ILE A 252 14.92 8.12 -10.64
N MET A 253 15.58 7.89 -9.51
CA MET A 253 16.37 8.93 -8.84
C MET A 253 17.83 8.97 -9.32
N LYS A 254 18.22 8.07 -10.24
CA LYS A 254 19.61 7.91 -10.72
C LYS A 254 20.61 7.72 -9.57
N ILE A 255 20.19 6.98 -8.52
CA ILE A 255 21.01 6.63 -7.35
C ILE A 255 21.62 5.25 -7.59
N GLN A 256 22.88 5.08 -7.22
CA GLN A 256 23.55 3.78 -7.23
C GLN A 256 23.68 3.22 -5.82
N ASN A 257 23.45 1.93 -5.65
CA ASN A 257 23.64 1.21 -4.38
C ASN A 257 22.81 1.79 -3.23
N LEU A 258 21.51 2.02 -3.46
CA LEU A 258 20.59 2.38 -2.39
C LEU A 258 20.64 1.32 -1.28
N LEU A 259 20.94 1.73 -0.06
CA LEU A 259 20.99 0.82 1.08
C LEU A 259 19.56 0.33 1.41
N MET A 260 19.36 -0.99 1.43
CA MET A 260 18.15 -1.60 1.96
C MET A 260 18.45 -2.32 3.28
N VAL A 261 17.67 -2.03 4.31
CA VAL A 261 17.83 -2.58 5.65
C VAL A 261 16.57 -3.36 6.02
N LEU A 262 16.73 -4.64 6.30
CA LEU A 262 15.66 -5.50 6.83
C LEU A 262 15.63 -5.36 8.35
N CYS A 263 14.45 -5.05 8.89
CA CYS A 263 14.22 -4.84 10.31
C CYS A 263 13.31 -5.94 10.87
N THR A 264 13.79 -6.69 11.85
CA THR A 264 13.03 -7.72 12.58
C THR A 264 13.24 -7.54 14.08
N ASP A 265 12.25 -7.86 14.87
CA ASP A 265 12.34 -7.91 16.34
C ASP A 265 12.72 -9.29 16.87
N LEU A 266 12.72 -10.34 16.00
CA LEU A 266 13.06 -11.70 16.39
C LEU A 266 14.58 -11.93 16.40
N LYS A 267 15.18 -11.89 17.59
CA LYS A 267 16.63 -12.10 17.79
C LYS A 267 17.15 -13.41 17.17
N SER A 268 16.42 -14.51 17.29
CA SER A 268 16.85 -15.81 16.74
C SER A 268 16.91 -15.78 15.20
N LEU A 269 16.01 -15.06 14.54
CA LEU A 269 16.06 -14.89 13.09
C LEU A 269 17.25 -14.01 12.67
N TYR A 270 17.47 -12.88 13.38
CA TYR A 270 18.64 -12.05 13.17
C TYR A 270 19.95 -12.86 13.31
N GLU A 271 20.06 -13.70 14.35
CA GLU A 271 21.25 -14.55 14.54
C GLU A 271 21.41 -15.59 13.42
N CYS A 272 20.32 -16.16 12.89
CA CYS A 272 20.38 -17.07 11.75
C CYS A 272 20.88 -16.38 10.48
N LEU A 273 20.42 -15.16 10.22
CA LEU A 273 20.79 -14.39 9.02
C LEU A 273 22.23 -13.86 9.09
N VAL A 274 22.63 -13.26 10.21
CA VAL A 274 23.94 -12.58 10.33
C VAL A 274 25.08 -13.56 10.58
N LYS A 275 24.84 -14.62 11.37
CA LYS A 275 25.88 -15.61 11.72
C LYS A 275 25.96 -16.78 10.76
N LEU A 276 25.09 -16.83 9.72
CA LEU A 276 24.91 -18.00 8.86
C LEU A 276 24.70 -19.28 9.70
N GLY A 277 24.02 -19.12 10.83
CA GLY A 277 23.80 -20.20 11.80
C GLY A 277 22.90 -21.28 11.18
N THR A 278 23.21 -22.54 11.53
CA THR A 278 22.34 -23.65 11.13
C THR A 278 21.08 -23.64 12.00
N THR A 279 19.93 -23.50 11.36
CA THR A 279 18.66 -23.79 12.03
C THR A 279 18.43 -25.30 12.10
N GLN A 280 17.78 -25.78 13.18
CA GLN A 280 17.33 -27.16 13.26
C GLN A 280 16.29 -27.51 12.18
N GLU A 281 15.60 -26.51 11.65
CA GLU A 281 14.65 -26.66 10.55
C GLU A 281 15.36 -26.50 9.18
N LYS A 282 16.02 -27.57 8.73
CA LYS A 282 16.79 -27.59 7.48
C LYS A 282 16.03 -27.05 6.25
N ARG A 283 14.70 -27.19 6.22
CA ARG A 283 13.84 -26.66 5.14
C ARG A 283 13.85 -25.14 5.03
N LEU A 284 14.16 -24.41 6.12
CA LEU A 284 14.25 -22.96 6.13
C LEU A 284 15.59 -22.45 5.61
N MET A 285 16.60 -23.35 5.46
CA MET A 285 17.92 -22.93 4.99
C MET A 285 17.92 -22.31 3.60
N VAL A 286 17.03 -22.76 2.71
CA VAL A 286 16.93 -22.19 1.36
C VAL A 286 16.48 -20.73 1.42
N ASP A 287 15.42 -20.46 2.21
CA ASP A 287 14.90 -19.09 2.37
C ASP A 287 15.93 -18.19 3.10
N ILE A 288 16.65 -18.73 4.11
CA ILE A 288 17.73 -18.02 4.82
C ILE A 288 18.87 -17.67 3.85
N MET A 289 19.34 -18.63 3.05
CA MET A 289 20.44 -18.41 2.10
C MET A 289 20.09 -17.43 0.99
N THR A 290 18.81 -17.27 0.67
CA THR A 290 18.34 -16.27 -0.32
C THR A 290 18.41 -14.86 0.23
N LEU A 291 18.32 -14.70 1.57
CA LEU A 291 18.35 -13.40 2.25
C LEU A 291 19.76 -12.94 2.64
N CYS A 292 20.74 -13.85 2.67
CA CYS A 292 22.15 -13.59 2.97
C CYS A 292 22.97 -13.31 1.70
#